data_613f531fbfa05a730374a01b1e63e265
#
_entry.id   613f531fbfa05a730374a01b1e63e265
#
_cell.length_a   1.000
_cell.length_b   1.000
_cell.length_c   1.000
_cell.angle_alpha   90.00
_cell.angle_beta   90.00
_cell.angle_gamma   90.00
#
_symmetry.space_group_name_H-M   'P 1'
#
loop_
_entity.id
_entity.type
_entity.pdbx_description
1 polymer ?
#
loop_
_entity_poly.entity_id
_entity_poly.type
_entity_poly.pdbx_seq_one_letter_code
_entity_poly.pdbx_strand_id
1 'polypeptide(L)'
;MKKFSKIFFYLTAVVLLSWLLPWLLQFAASKPGNDPFTLYSCVTKRFAYIQSSKDNGVKRYDANGTEYTVAQFDSILPTFYYRQLFSKDRLPDTINGKEVTPKIIAHGNFTFKQSGRDVNVTKPALNMIMESMPDRIDLENPIEAFRTTDRITFIDMRDNTVNEKKSALFDKVMKQKGFEFPVRTLSGNPTNRKEYDEGYLMVDNNHRVFHVKQTKGLPYGRET
;
A
#
# COMPACT_ATOMS: atom_id res chain seq x y z
N MET A 1 -41.82 1.47 -39.47
CA MET A 1 -40.69 0.53 -39.23
C MET A 1 -39.33 1.10 -39.62
N LYS A 2 -39.08 1.62 -40.84
CA LYS A 2 -37.75 2.14 -41.25
C LYS A 2 -37.19 3.30 -40.40
N LYS A 3 -38.02 4.20 -39.87
CA LYS A 3 -37.59 5.31 -39.00
C LYS A 3 -37.19 4.83 -37.60
N PHE A 4 -37.95 3.90 -37.03
CA PHE A 4 -37.64 3.31 -35.72
C PHE A 4 -36.32 2.54 -35.76
N SER A 5 -36.06 1.74 -36.78
CA SER A 5 -34.81 1.00 -36.95
C SER A 5 -33.59 1.93 -37.04
N LYS A 6 -33.74 3.07 -37.74
CA LYS A 6 -32.64 4.07 -37.80
C LYS A 6 -32.36 4.73 -36.43
N ILE A 7 -33.41 5.13 -35.71
CA ILE A 7 -33.28 5.74 -34.38
C ILE A 7 -32.65 4.75 -33.43
N PHE A 8 -33.13 3.50 -33.43
CA PHE A 8 -32.55 2.44 -32.58
C PHE A 8 -31.07 2.20 -32.89
N PHE A 9 -30.70 2.15 -34.17
CA PHE A 9 -29.29 2.00 -34.60
C PHE A 9 -28.41 3.14 -34.08
N TYR A 10 -28.81 4.40 -34.24
CA TYR A 10 -28.02 5.54 -33.77
C TYR A 10 -27.90 5.55 -32.24
N LEU A 11 -29.00 5.24 -31.54
CA LEU A 11 -28.98 5.18 -30.08
C LEU A 11 -28.03 4.08 -29.57
N THR A 12 -28.10 2.90 -30.18
CA THR A 12 -27.18 1.79 -29.87
C THR A 12 -25.72 2.15 -30.18
N ALA A 13 -25.49 2.81 -31.32
CA ALA A 13 -24.14 3.25 -31.71
C ALA A 13 -23.58 4.29 -30.71
N VAL A 14 -24.38 5.24 -30.26
CA VAL A 14 -23.98 6.24 -29.26
C VAL A 14 -23.64 5.57 -27.93
N VAL A 15 -24.47 4.63 -27.46
CA VAL A 15 -24.22 3.89 -26.23
C VAL A 15 -22.93 3.07 -26.33
N LEU A 16 -22.73 2.35 -27.43
CA LEU A 16 -21.51 1.57 -27.65
C LEU A 16 -20.27 2.46 -27.72
N LEU A 17 -20.33 3.58 -28.43
CA LEU A 17 -19.22 4.52 -28.54
C LEU A 17 -18.90 5.18 -27.18
N SER A 18 -19.91 5.53 -26.40
CA SER A 18 -19.74 6.11 -25.06
C SER A 18 -19.00 5.16 -24.13
N TRP A 19 -19.17 3.86 -24.32
CA TRP A 19 -18.47 2.85 -23.52
C TRP A 19 -17.10 2.50 -24.09
N LEU A 20 -17.00 2.37 -25.42
CA LEU A 20 -15.78 1.90 -26.09
C LEU A 20 -14.70 2.98 -26.18
N LEU A 21 -15.07 4.25 -26.39
CA LEU A 21 -14.12 5.36 -26.55
C LEU A 21 -13.26 5.59 -25.29
N PRO A 22 -13.81 5.68 -24.09
CA PRO A 22 -13.01 5.82 -22.88
C PRO A 22 -12.05 4.63 -22.67
N TRP A 23 -12.50 3.42 -22.98
CA TRP A 23 -11.68 2.22 -22.89
C TRP A 23 -10.52 2.23 -23.89
N LEU A 24 -10.79 2.58 -25.15
CA LEU A 24 -9.76 2.72 -26.19
C LEU A 24 -8.75 3.82 -25.84
N LEU A 25 -9.21 4.94 -25.32
CA LEU A 25 -8.35 6.06 -24.90
C LEU A 25 -7.44 5.64 -23.74
N GLN A 26 -7.99 4.93 -22.77
CA GLN A 26 -7.23 4.39 -21.65
C GLN A 26 -6.21 3.34 -22.13
N PHE A 27 -6.60 2.47 -23.06
CA PHE A 27 -5.70 1.47 -23.65
C PHE A 27 -4.58 2.12 -24.47
N ALA A 28 -4.89 3.15 -25.27
CA ALA A 28 -3.89 3.87 -26.07
C ALA A 28 -2.97 4.76 -25.22
N ALA A 29 -3.51 5.35 -24.14
CA ALA A 29 -2.75 6.19 -23.21
C ALA A 29 -1.93 5.38 -22.21
N SER A 30 -2.36 4.17 -21.86
CA SER A 30 -1.61 3.27 -20.99
C SER A 30 -0.43 2.65 -21.75
N LYS A 31 0.67 3.41 -21.87
CA LYS A 31 1.93 2.77 -22.26
C LYS A 31 2.27 1.73 -21.19
N PRO A 32 2.58 0.48 -21.56
CA PRO A 32 3.15 -0.47 -20.62
C PRO A 32 4.48 0.13 -20.15
N GLY A 33 4.46 0.79 -19.00
CA GLY A 33 5.66 1.30 -18.38
C GLY A 33 6.54 0.11 -18.01
N ASN A 34 7.76 0.12 -18.46
CA ASN A 34 8.78 -0.84 -18.05
C ASN A 34 9.39 -0.33 -16.73
N ASP A 35 8.51 -0.05 -15.75
CA ASP A 35 8.91 0.49 -14.47
C ASP A 35 9.78 -0.53 -13.74
N PRO A 36 10.97 -0.15 -13.26
CA PRO A 36 11.82 -1.05 -12.51
C PRO A 36 11.14 -1.43 -11.18
N PHE A 37 11.24 -2.69 -10.82
CA PHE A 37 10.85 -3.12 -9.48
C PHE A 37 11.80 -2.49 -8.47
N THR A 38 11.25 -1.66 -7.59
CA THR A 38 12.01 -0.82 -6.68
C THR A 38 11.89 -1.31 -5.24
N LEU A 39 13.01 -1.45 -4.56
CA LEU A 39 13.10 -1.83 -3.15
C LEU A 39 13.97 -0.83 -2.40
N TYR A 40 13.70 -0.61 -1.13
CA TYR A 40 14.56 0.18 -0.27
C TYR A 40 15.49 -0.73 0.54
N SER A 41 16.78 -0.48 0.45
CA SER A 41 17.80 -1.20 1.22
C SER A 41 18.03 -0.56 2.58
N CYS A 42 17.76 -1.30 3.66
CA CYS A 42 18.09 -0.89 5.01
C CYS A 42 19.62 -0.90 5.29
N VAL A 43 20.39 -1.61 4.48
CA VAL A 43 21.86 -1.70 4.62
C VAL A 43 22.53 -0.51 3.97
N THR A 44 22.22 -0.25 2.68
CA THR A 44 22.82 0.86 1.94
C THR A 44 22.10 2.18 2.18
N LYS A 45 20.90 2.15 2.79
CA LYS A 45 19.99 3.29 3.00
C LYS A 45 19.62 4.00 1.69
N ARG A 46 19.47 3.22 0.61
CA ARG A 46 19.18 3.69 -0.76
C ARG A 46 18.17 2.79 -1.44
N PHE A 47 17.57 3.30 -2.49
CA PHE A 47 16.73 2.50 -3.37
C PHE A 47 17.59 1.59 -4.24
N ALA A 48 17.12 0.37 -4.41
CA ALA A 48 17.68 -0.65 -5.27
C ALA A 48 16.61 -1.08 -6.29
N TYR A 49 17.04 -1.32 -7.53
CA TYR A 49 16.17 -1.51 -8.67
C TYR A 49 16.45 -2.83 -9.37
N ILE A 50 15.38 -3.49 -9.80
CA ILE A 50 15.45 -4.62 -10.72
C ILE A 50 14.73 -4.20 -12.00
N GLN A 51 15.43 -4.15 -13.10
CA GLN A 51 14.89 -3.83 -14.40
C GLN A 51 15.06 -5.02 -15.35
N SER A 52 13.97 -5.44 -15.94
CA SER A 52 13.99 -6.46 -17.00
C SER A 52 13.88 -5.78 -18.35
N SER A 53 14.81 -6.08 -19.24
CA SER A 53 14.77 -5.63 -20.63
C SER A 53 14.80 -6.85 -21.56
N LYS A 54 14.13 -6.73 -22.70
CA LYS A 54 14.15 -7.80 -23.71
C LYS A 54 15.55 -8.02 -24.30
N ASP A 55 16.34 -6.95 -24.40
CA ASP A 55 17.65 -6.97 -25.04
C ASP A 55 18.81 -7.21 -24.06
N ASN A 56 18.68 -6.74 -22.80
CA ASN A 56 19.76 -6.73 -21.81
C ASN A 56 19.51 -7.68 -20.61
N GLY A 57 18.46 -8.49 -20.65
CA GLY A 57 18.11 -9.37 -19.53
C GLY A 57 17.71 -8.63 -18.26
N VAL A 58 18.03 -9.18 -17.10
CA VAL A 58 17.67 -8.61 -15.78
C VAL A 58 18.89 -7.89 -15.19
N LYS A 59 18.81 -6.58 -15.10
CA LYS A 59 19.80 -5.73 -14.42
C LYS A 59 19.38 -5.40 -13.01
N ARG A 60 20.34 -5.35 -12.09
CA ARG A 60 20.19 -5.02 -10.67
C ARG A 60 21.15 -3.89 -10.34
N TYR A 61 20.63 -2.76 -9.89
CA TYR A 61 21.45 -1.57 -9.61
C TYR A 61 20.84 -0.75 -8.47
N ASP A 62 21.63 0.14 -7.88
CA ASP A 62 21.16 1.08 -6.87
C ASP A 62 20.89 2.48 -7.46
N ALA A 63 20.44 3.39 -6.61
CA ALA A 63 20.15 4.78 -6.98
C ALA A 63 21.39 5.54 -7.50
N ASN A 64 22.60 5.04 -7.27
CA ASN A 64 23.85 5.61 -7.80
C ASN A 64 24.25 4.98 -9.15
N GLY A 65 23.48 4.02 -9.66
CA GLY A 65 23.81 3.29 -10.89
C GLY A 65 24.84 2.17 -10.71
N THR A 66 25.18 1.80 -9.47
CA THR A 66 26.07 0.67 -9.19
C THR A 66 25.37 -0.63 -9.55
N GLU A 67 25.92 -1.41 -10.47
CA GLU A 67 25.38 -2.71 -10.84
C GLU A 67 25.83 -3.80 -9.84
N TYR A 68 24.92 -4.71 -9.52
CA TYR A 68 25.13 -5.81 -8.58
C TYR A 68 24.91 -7.16 -9.22
N THR A 69 25.71 -8.12 -8.83
CA THR A 69 25.40 -9.53 -9.08
C THR A 69 24.19 -9.97 -8.24
N VAL A 70 23.55 -11.09 -8.60
CA VAL A 70 22.41 -11.61 -7.83
C VAL A 70 22.75 -11.77 -6.34
N ALA A 71 23.92 -12.36 -6.07
CA ALA A 71 24.36 -12.62 -4.70
C ALA A 71 24.63 -11.33 -3.89
N GLN A 72 25.22 -10.33 -4.51
CA GLN A 72 25.45 -9.02 -3.88
C GLN A 72 24.13 -8.29 -3.66
N PHE A 73 23.20 -8.35 -4.62
CA PHE A 73 21.89 -7.73 -4.52
C PHE A 73 21.06 -8.33 -3.39
N ASP A 74 21.08 -9.65 -3.22
CA ASP A 74 20.44 -10.32 -2.09
C ASP A 74 21.00 -9.80 -0.76
N SER A 75 22.33 -9.59 -0.67
CA SER A 75 23.01 -9.17 0.57
C SER A 75 22.71 -7.71 0.95
N ILE A 76 22.44 -6.82 0.01
CA ILE A 76 22.05 -5.45 0.33
C ILE A 76 20.56 -5.31 0.69
N LEU A 77 19.76 -6.37 0.48
CA LEU A 77 18.33 -6.41 0.76
C LEU A 77 17.97 -7.59 1.70
N PRO A 78 18.63 -7.71 2.87
CA PRO A 78 18.50 -8.89 3.71
C PRO A 78 17.09 -9.09 4.26
N THR A 79 16.32 -8.05 4.49
CA THR A 79 14.93 -8.14 4.96
C THR A 79 13.98 -8.70 3.90
N PHE A 80 14.28 -8.49 2.62
CA PHE A 80 13.49 -9.00 1.51
C PHE A 80 13.90 -10.43 1.11
N TYR A 81 15.20 -10.69 1.01
CA TYR A 81 15.77 -11.98 0.60
C TYR A 81 16.20 -12.86 1.79
N TYR A 82 15.67 -12.63 2.99
CA TYR A 82 16.09 -13.33 4.21
C TYR A 82 16.05 -14.86 4.10
N ARG A 83 15.03 -15.42 3.45
CA ARG A 83 14.91 -16.88 3.25
C ARG A 83 16.06 -17.43 2.39
N GLN A 84 16.37 -16.71 1.30
CA GLN A 84 17.46 -17.06 0.39
C GLN A 84 18.82 -16.96 1.05
N LEU A 85 19.02 -15.88 1.83
CA LEU A 85 20.25 -15.66 2.56
C LEU A 85 20.43 -16.69 3.69
N PHE A 86 19.37 -16.99 4.41
CA PHE A 86 19.37 -17.99 5.47
C PHE A 86 19.67 -19.39 4.94
N SER A 87 19.05 -19.81 3.83
CA SER A 87 19.30 -21.12 3.21
C SER A 87 20.74 -21.32 2.71
N LYS A 88 21.47 -20.22 2.50
CA LYS A 88 22.88 -20.19 2.06
C LYS A 88 23.85 -19.81 3.15
N ASP A 89 23.38 -19.75 4.41
CA ASP A 89 24.18 -19.36 5.57
C ASP A 89 24.87 -17.98 5.42
N ARG A 90 24.12 -17.03 4.80
CA ARG A 90 24.60 -15.69 4.47
C ARG A 90 23.73 -14.58 5.09
N LEU A 91 22.71 -14.95 5.86
CA LEU A 91 21.91 -13.96 6.59
C LEU A 91 22.78 -13.38 7.72
N PRO A 92 22.95 -12.05 7.79
CA PRO A 92 23.72 -11.47 8.88
C PRO A 92 22.97 -11.63 10.22
N ASP A 93 23.71 -11.85 11.30
CA ASP A 93 23.12 -11.97 12.65
C ASP A 93 22.50 -10.66 13.13
N THR A 94 22.98 -9.53 12.60
CA THR A 94 22.50 -8.20 12.96
C THR A 94 22.31 -7.30 11.76
N ILE A 95 21.25 -6.49 11.76
CA ILE A 95 21.01 -5.44 10.77
C ILE A 95 20.77 -4.12 11.52
N ASN A 96 21.59 -3.10 11.22
CA ASN A 96 21.56 -1.80 11.90
C ASN A 96 21.65 -1.92 13.45
N GLY A 97 22.47 -2.85 13.94
CA GLY A 97 22.69 -3.09 15.38
C GLY A 97 21.56 -3.84 16.09
N LYS A 98 20.56 -4.34 15.35
CA LYS A 98 19.50 -5.19 15.88
C LYS A 98 19.73 -6.63 15.46
N GLU A 99 19.62 -7.53 16.41
CA GLU A 99 19.64 -8.96 16.13
C GLU A 99 18.48 -9.35 15.20
N VAL A 100 18.75 -10.19 14.22
CA VAL A 100 17.77 -10.65 13.24
C VAL A 100 17.82 -12.17 13.11
N THR A 101 16.63 -12.74 13.08
CA THR A 101 16.40 -14.14 12.72
C THR A 101 15.35 -14.21 11.63
N PRO A 102 15.25 -15.31 10.87
CA PRO A 102 14.17 -15.46 9.89
C PRO A 102 12.78 -15.25 10.49
N LYS A 103 12.58 -15.66 11.74
CA LYS A 103 11.31 -15.49 12.46
C LYS A 103 11.03 -14.01 12.76
N ILE A 104 12.00 -13.27 13.27
CA ILE A 104 11.90 -11.84 13.58
C ILE A 104 11.59 -11.05 12.29
N ILE A 105 12.30 -11.36 11.19
CA ILE A 105 12.04 -10.68 9.91
C ILE A 105 10.65 -11.02 9.38
N ALA A 106 10.23 -12.29 9.43
CA ALA A 106 8.94 -12.71 8.90
C ALA A 106 7.75 -12.03 9.62
N HIS A 107 7.85 -11.82 10.94
CA HIS A 107 6.78 -11.23 11.75
C HIS A 107 6.87 -9.70 11.86
N GLY A 108 8.11 -9.15 11.88
CA GLY A 108 8.35 -7.72 12.06
C GLY A 108 8.51 -6.91 10.77
N ASN A 109 8.44 -7.54 9.59
CA ASN A 109 8.69 -6.84 8.33
C ASN A 109 7.44 -6.12 7.83
N PHE A 110 7.48 -4.80 7.82
CA PHE A 110 6.46 -3.98 7.17
C PHE A 110 6.72 -3.91 5.66
N THR A 111 5.78 -4.38 4.87
CA THR A 111 5.87 -4.33 3.41
C THR A 111 4.88 -3.33 2.85
N PHE A 112 5.37 -2.24 2.30
CA PHE A 112 4.62 -1.29 1.50
C PHE A 112 4.74 -1.68 0.02
N LYS A 113 3.60 -1.77 -0.66
CA LYS A 113 3.56 -1.97 -2.11
C LYS A 113 2.74 -0.87 -2.76
N GLN A 114 3.31 -0.21 -3.75
CA GLN A 114 2.60 0.72 -4.61
C GLN A 114 2.99 0.45 -6.06
N SER A 115 2.02 0.42 -6.96
CA SER A 115 2.26 0.34 -8.39
C SER A 115 1.84 1.65 -9.05
N GLY A 116 2.42 1.97 -10.22
CA GLY A 116 2.01 3.15 -10.99
C GLY A 116 0.51 3.14 -11.36
N ARG A 117 -0.12 1.97 -11.38
CA ARG A 117 -1.57 1.81 -11.60
C ARG A 117 -2.40 2.27 -10.40
N ASP A 118 -1.85 2.23 -9.19
CA ASP A 118 -2.56 2.58 -7.96
C ASP A 118 -2.66 4.10 -7.78
N VAL A 119 -1.79 4.87 -8.45
CA VAL A 119 -1.76 6.34 -8.38
C VAL A 119 -3.00 6.98 -9.00
N ASN A 120 -3.58 6.36 -10.03
CA ASN A 120 -4.68 6.91 -10.81
C ASN A 120 -6.05 6.30 -10.50
N VAL A 121 -6.14 5.42 -9.51
CA VAL A 121 -7.41 4.79 -9.13
C VAL A 121 -7.91 5.42 -7.85
N THR A 122 -8.90 6.30 -7.98
CA THR A 122 -9.73 6.71 -6.84
C THR A 122 -10.54 5.49 -6.40
N LYS A 123 -9.96 4.65 -5.57
CA LYS A 123 -10.69 3.54 -4.96
C LYS A 123 -11.38 4.10 -3.72
N PRO A 124 -12.72 4.06 -3.64
CA PRO A 124 -13.40 4.12 -2.35
C PRO A 124 -13.09 2.79 -1.64
N ALA A 125 -11.86 2.64 -1.18
CA ALA A 125 -11.43 1.42 -0.54
C ALA A 125 -11.91 1.42 0.90
N LEU A 126 -12.58 0.35 1.29
CA LEU A 126 -12.73 -0.01 2.68
C LEU A 126 -11.41 -0.59 3.16
N ASN A 127 -10.89 -0.04 4.25
CA ASN A 127 -9.64 -0.44 4.85
C ASN A 127 -9.89 -0.98 6.25
N MET A 128 -9.08 -1.91 6.70
CA MET A 128 -9.14 -2.41 8.07
C MET A 128 -7.99 -1.82 8.88
N ILE A 129 -8.25 -1.38 10.10
CA ILE A 129 -7.21 -1.02 11.06
C ILE A 129 -7.24 -2.04 12.19
N MET A 130 -6.12 -2.69 12.40
CA MET A 130 -5.99 -3.70 13.42
C MET A 130 -5.36 -3.09 14.68
N GLU A 131 -5.28 -3.88 15.75
CA GLU A 131 -4.75 -3.39 17.02
C GLU A 131 -3.22 -3.39 17.00
N SER A 132 -2.61 -2.27 17.40
CA SER A 132 -1.16 -2.14 17.50
C SER A 132 -0.58 -2.61 18.82
N MET A 133 -1.42 -2.75 19.85
CA MET A 133 -1.05 -3.30 21.15
C MET A 133 -2.07 -4.35 21.57
N PRO A 134 -2.07 -5.51 20.91
CA PRO A 134 -3.02 -6.57 21.24
C PRO A 134 -2.68 -7.20 22.60
N ASP A 135 -3.71 -7.56 23.33
CA ASP A 135 -3.56 -8.31 24.59
C ASP A 135 -3.43 -9.83 24.35
N ARG A 136 -3.36 -10.25 23.08
CA ARG A 136 -3.29 -11.65 22.64
C ARG A 136 -2.10 -11.87 21.70
N ILE A 137 -1.69 -13.12 21.56
CA ILE A 137 -0.58 -13.52 20.69
C ILE A 137 -0.95 -13.36 19.20
N ASP A 138 -2.22 -13.59 18.88
CA ASP A 138 -2.71 -13.50 17.50
C ASP A 138 -3.57 -12.24 17.33
N LEU A 139 -3.36 -11.51 16.25
CA LEU A 139 -4.22 -10.42 15.85
C LEU A 139 -5.56 -10.94 15.34
N GLU A 140 -6.65 -10.38 15.87
CA GLU A 140 -7.99 -10.65 15.39
C GLU A 140 -8.36 -9.67 14.26
N ASN A 141 -9.05 -10.17 13.24
CA ASN A 141 -9.61 -9.31 12.21
C ASN A 141 -10.69 -8.42 12.83
N PRO A 142 -10.64 -7.10 12.61
CA PRO A 142 -11.67 -6.20 13.13
C PRO A 142 -13.02 -6.48 12.45
N ILE A 143 -14.09 -6.24 13.19
CA ILE A 143 -15.46 -6.30 12.65
C ILE A 143 -15.78 -5.03 11.84
N GLU A 144 -14.98 -4.00 12.02
CA GLU A 144 -15.15 -2.70 11.39
C GLU A 144 -14.13 -2.47 10.29
N ALA A 145 -14.59 -1.87 9.20
CA ALA A 145 -13.73 -1.27 8.18
C ALA A 145 -13.85 0.25 8.25
N PHE A 146 -12.86 0.95 7.73
CA PHE A 146 -12.94 2.40 7.62
C PHE A 146 -12.76 2.86 6.16
N ARG A 147 -13.37 3.97 5.85
CA ARG A 147 -13.14 4.73 4.60
C ARG A 147 -12.65 6.12 4.94
N THR A 148 -11.92 6.70 4.00
CA THR A 148 -11.38 8.05 4.09
C THR A 148 -11.99 8.90 2.99
N THR A 149 -12.89 9.78 3.34
CA THR A 149 -13.38 10.87 2.49
C THR A 149 -13.00 12.19 3.14
N ASP A 150 -13.97 12.93 3.61
CA ASP A 150 -13.76 14.19 4.35
C ASP A 150 -13.33 13.95 5.81
N ARG A 151 -13.43 12.73 6.27
CA ARG A 151 -13.01 12.23 7.58
C ARG A 151 -12.74 10.73 7.54
N ILE A 152 -12.18 10.16 8.60
CA ILE A 152 -12.11 8.71 8.79
C ILE A 152 -13.47 8.24 9.33
N THR A 153 -14.18 7.43 8.54
CA THR A 153 -15.50 6.91 8.89
C THR A 153 -15.41 5.39 9.08
N PHE A 154 -15.72 4.92 10.28
CA PHE A 154 -15.78 3.48 10.61
C PHE A 154 -17.17 2.93 10.32
N ILE A 155 -17.22 1.76 9.72
CA ILE A 155 -18.43 1.06 9.30
C ILE A 155 -18.36 -0.35 9.87
N ASP A 156 -19.38 -0.76 10.63
CA ASP A 156 -19.55 -2.14 11.06
C ASP A 156 -19.89 -3.01 9.83
N MET A 157 -19.10 -4.03 9.57
CA MET A 157 -19.26 -4.88 8.38
C MET A 157 -20.41 -5.90 8.50
N ARG A 158 -21.01 -6.07 9.69
CA ARG A 158 -22.11 -7.01 9.90
C ARG A 158 -23.46 -6.45 9.44
N ASP A 159 -23.69 -5.18 9.72
CA ASP A 159 -24.97 -4.51 9.45
C ASP A 159 -24.84 -3.24 8.58
N ASN A 160 -23.61 -2.94 8.16
CA ASN A 160 -23.28 -1.78 7.34
C ASN A 160 -23.66 -0.44 7.99
N THR A 161 -23.64 -0.37 9.32
CA THR A 161 -23.89 0.86 10.07
C THR A 161 -22.62 1.64 10.35
N VAL A 162 -22.74 2.96 10.42
CA VAL A 162 -21.60 3.84 10.75
C VAL A 162 -21.42 3.89 12.27
N ASN A 163 -20.21 3.58 12.74
CA ASN A 163 -19.82 3.83 14.12
C ASN A 163 -19.43 5.30 14.30
N GLU A 164 -20.44 6.16 14.53
CA GLU A 164 -20.22 7.61 14.69
C GLU A 164 -19.31 7.95 15.85
N LYS A 165 -19.41 7.22 16.97
CA LYS A 165 -18.60 7.47 18.17
C LYS A 165 -17.11 7.30 17.88
N LYS A 166 -16.74 6.19 17.25
CA LYS A 166 -15.35 5.91 16.89
C LYS A 166 -14.86 6.84 15.79
N SER A 167 -15.69 7.10 14.78
CA SER A 167 -15.39 8.01 13.68
C SER A 167 -15.10 9.42 14.17
N ALA A 168 -15.93 9.95 15.05
CA ALA A 168 -15.74 11.28 15.65
C ALA A 168 -14.47 11.33 16.53
N LEU A 169 -14.16 10.26 17.25
CA LEU A 169 -12.95 10.17 18.07
C LEU A 169 -11.69 10.24 17.21
N PHE A 170 -11.63 9.47 16.12
CA PHE A 170 -10.51 9.49 15.18
C PHE A 170 -10.38 10.87 14.50
N ASP A 171 -11.48 11.43 14.01
CA ASP A 171 -11.50 12.75 13.38
C ASP A 171 -10.98 13.84 14.34
N LYS A 172 -11.45 13.84 15.57
CA LYS A 172 -11.00 14.79 16.60
C LYS A 172 -9.50 14.69 16.87
N VAL A 173 -8.99 13.47 17.09
CA VAL A 173 -7.58 13.26 17.41
C VAL A 173 -6.70 13.63 16.21
N MET A 174 -7.07 13.25 15.00
CA MET A 174 -6.31 13.58 13.81
C MET A 174 -6.24 15.10 13.58
N LYS A 175 -7.34 15.81 13.71
CA LYS A 175 -7.37 17.28 13.63
C LYS A 175 -6.53 17.94 14.72
N GLN A 176 -6.57 17.44 15.95
CA GLN A 176 -5.71 17.93 17.04
C GLN A 176 -4.22 17.73 16.78
N LYS A 177 -3.85 16.71 15.98
CA LYS A 177 -2.47 16.47 15.53
C LYS A 177 -2.10 17.27 14.27
N GLY A 178 -2.98 18.11 13.78
CA GLY A 178 -2.76 18.96 12.63
C GLY A 178 -3.04 18.30 11.27
N PHE A 179 -3.67 17.12 11.27
CA PHE A 179 -4.02 16.43 10.01
C PHE A 179 -5.14 17.20 9.28
N GLU A 180 -4.92 17.49 8.01
CA GLU A 180 -5.90 18.16 7.15
C GLU A 180 -6.53 17.20 6.14
N PHE A 181 -7.83 17.02 6.26
CA PHE A 181 -8.61 16.22 5.32
C PHE A 181 -8.84 16.96 3.99
N PRO A 182 -9.09 16.27 2.88
CA PRO A 182 -9.20 14.81 2.72
C PRO A 182 -7.85 14.07 2.73
N VAL A 183 -7.89 12.77 2.99
CA VAL A 183 -6.73 11.89 2.81
C VAL A 183 -6.42 11.75 1.33
N ARG A 184 -5.22 12.13 0.92
CA ARG A 184 -4.76 12.04 -0.49
C ARG A 184 -4.40 10.61 -0.87
N THR A 185 -3.65 9.96 -0.02
CA THR A 185 -3.28 8.56 -0.18
C THR A 185 -3.04 7.93 1.18
N LEU A 186 -3.22 6.63 1.26
CA LEU A 186 -2.94 5.88 2.46
C LEU A 186 -2.27 4.55 2.09
N SER A 187 -1.43 4.08 2.97
CA SER A 187 -0.76 2.81 2.82
C SER A 187 -0.59 2.12 4.15
N GLY A 188 -0.90 0.86 4.17
CA GLY A 188 -0.76 -0.03 5.31
C GLY A 188 -0.77 -1.48 4.85
N ASN A 189 -0.46 -2.38 5.77
CA ASN A 189 -0.49 -3.81 5.50
C ASN A 189 -1.20 -4.55 6.66
N PRO A 190 -2.51 -4.33 6.84
CA PRO A 190 -3.27 -5.00 7.88
C PRO A 190 -3.33 -6.50 7.58
N THR A 191 -2.80 -7.31 8.48
CA THR A 191 -2.85 -8.77 8.39
C THR A 191 -2.79 -9.39 9.78
N ASN A 192 -3.57 -10.43 10.01
CA ASN A 192 -3.57 -11.20 11.25
C ASN A 192 -2.36 -12.14 11.40
N ARG A 193 -1.44 -12.15 10.43
CA ARG A 193 -0.20 -12.94 10.48
C ARG A 193 0.93 -12.28 11.25
N LYS A 194 0.71 -11.08 11.77
CA LYS A 194 1.66 -10.30 12.56
C LYS A 194 1.33 -10.40 14.04
N GLU A 195 2.30 -10.12 14.88
CA GLU A 195 2.12 -10.02 16.33
C GLU A 195 1.37 -8.74 16.74
N TYR A 196 1.50 -7.68 15.93
CA TYR A 196 0.82 -6.39 16.10
C TYR A 196 0.71 -5.67 14.75
N ASP A 197 -0.19 -4.70 14.65
CA ASP A 197 -0.33 -3.89 13.43
C ASP A 197 0.43 -2.56 13.57
N GLU A 198 1.24 -2.24 12.57
CA GLU A 198 1.93 -0.95 12.50
C GLU A 198 0.99 0.20 12.14
N GLY A 199 -0.20 -0.09 11.63
CA GLY A 199 -1.18 0.89 11.16
C GLY A 199 -0.89 1.37 9.73
N TYR A 200 -1.16 2.65 9.51
CA TYR A 200 -1.12 3.26 8.18
C TYR A 200 -0.20 4.48 8.15
N LEU A 201 0.46 4.67 7.02
CA LEU A 201 0.98 5.96 6.61
C LEU A 201 -0.10 6.64 5.76
N MET A 202 -0.54 7.83 6.17
CA MET A 202 -1.56 8.62 5.49
C MET A 202 -0.98 9.97 5.06
N VAL A 203 -1.25 10.36 3.83
CA VAL A 203 -0.89 11.69 3.33
C VAL A 203 -2.10 12.60 3.42
N ASP A 204 -1.95 13.72 4.09
CA ASP A 204 -2.99 14.72 4.26
C ASP A 204 -3.16 15.63 3.03
N ASN A 205 -4.09 16.56 3.09
CA ASN A 205 -4.33 17.50 1.98
C ASN A 205 -3.15 18.43 1.71
N ASN A 206 -2.29 18.69 2.68
CA ASN A 206 -1.07 19.50 2.56
C ASN A 206 0.18 18.67 2.21
N HIS A 207 0.01 17.42 1.78
CA HIS A 207 1.09 16.50 1.41
C HIS A 207 2.03 16.13 2.57
N ARG A 208 1.61 16.30 3.81
CA ARG A 208 2.33 15.85 5.00
C ARG A 208 1.99 14.39 5.28
N VAL A 209 2.98 13.65 5.77
CA VAL A 209 2.83 12.23 6.07
C VAL A 209 2.57 12.04 7.55
N PHE A 210 1.53 11.27 7.86
CA PHE A 210 1.16 10.92 9.23
C PHE A 210 1.16 9.42 9.42
N HIS A 211 1.73 8.96 10.51
CA HIS A 211 1.58 7.60 10.98
C HIS A 211 0.32 7.49 11.83
N VAL A 212 -0.64 6.68 11.40
CA VAL A 212 -1.94 6.50 12.03
C VAL A 212 -2.16 5.04 12.40
N LYS A 213 -2.49 4.78 13.65
CA LYS A 213 -2.78 3.44 14.14
C LYS A 213 -3.82 3.44 15.24
N GLN A 214 -4.29 2.26 15.61
CA GLN A 214 -5.14 2.02 16.75
C GLN A 214 -4.32 1.40 17.87
N THR A 215 -4.46 1.91 19.09
CA THR A 215 -3.77 1.40 20.28
C THR A 215 -4.78 1.26 21.40
N LYS A 216 -5.07 0.04 21.82
CA LYS A 216 -6.11 -0.28 22.82
C LYS A 216 -7.46 0.37 22.49
N GLY A 217 -7.86 0.25 21.23
CA GLY A 217 -9.09 0.83 20.70
C GLY A 217 -9.07 2.35 20.49
N LEU A 218 -7.99 3.06 20.87
CA LEU A 218 -7.85 4.50 20.75
C LEU A 218 -7.03 4.90 19.54
N PRO A 219 -7.35 6.04 18.89
CA PRO A 219 -6.57 6.56 17.77
C PRO A 219 -5.22 7.09 18.21
N TYR A 220 -4.22 6.78 17.43
CA TYR A 220 -2.90 7.38 17.50
C TYR A 220 -2.57 8.01 16.17
N GLY A 221 -2.09 9.25 16.17
CA GLY A 221 -1.61 9.96 14.97
C GLY A 221 -0.35 10.75 15.29
N ARG A 222 0.63 10.70 14.40
CA ARG A 222 1.87 11.47 14.50
C ARG A 222 2.36 11.83 13.11
N GLU A 223 2.71 13.09 12.89
CA GLU A 223 3.46 13.53 11.71
C GLU A 223 4.86 12.94 11.73
N THR A 224 5.35 12.44 10.57
CA THR A 224 6.64 11.76 10.43
C THR A 224 7.65 12.59 9.67
#